data_28855c8c00a8bf572f24ce89812f4bad
#
_entry.id   28855c8c00a8bf572f24ce89812f4bad
#
_cell.length_a   1.000
_cell.length_b   1.000
_cell.length_c   1.000
_cell.angle_alpha   90.00
_cell.angle_beta   90.00
_cell.angle_gamma   90.00
#
_symmetry.space_group_name_H-M   'P 1'
#
loop_
_entity.id
_entity.type
_entity.pdbx_description
1 polymer ?
#
loop_
_entity_poly.entity_id
_entity_poly.type
_entity_poly.pdbx_seq_one_letter_code
_entity_poly.pdbx_strand_id
1 'polypeptide(L)'
;MKEENQNVRRVNFQSLILIVLAIAGIGIIILLQLKDSPFNPSGKPLLEKGVLAPNFTFPGLDGKKASLTDYRGKVVLLNIWATWCAPCVAEMPSMEKLYQELKDEGFEILAVSVDESGAEAVSPFMEKHKLGFPVLLDTKGDIKSLYQTTGIPESFIVDKDGMILEKIIGQRDWAASGAIRFFRNLIQSN
;
A
#
# COMPACT_ATOMS: atom_id res chain seq x y z
N MET A 1 -1.81 77.07 -10.51
CA MET A 1 -2.37 76.38 -9.31
C MET A 1 -3.07 75.11 -9.82
N LYS A 2 -2.47 73.93 -9.49
CA LYS A 2 -3.00 72.64 -9.91
C LYS A 2 -3.92 72.13 -8.81
N GLU A 3 -5.18 71.95 -9.13
CA GLU A 3 -6.11 71.18 -8.27
C GLU A 3 -5.80 69.68 -8.48
N GLU A 4 -5.31 69.05 -7.45
CA GLU A 4 -5.08 67.64 -7.39
C GLU A 4 -6.41 66.95 -6.98
N ASN A 5 -7.01 66.27 -7.95
CA ASN A 5 -8.30 65.58 -7.81
C ASN A 5 -8.08 64.27 -7.05
N GLN A 6 -8.27 64.32 -5.74
CA GLN A 6 -8.27 63.12 -4.89
C GLN A 6 -9.58 62.35 -5.05
N ASN A 7 -9.61 61.44 -6.01
CA ASN A 7 -10.73 60.51 -6.18
C ASN A 7 -10.59 59.35 -5.19
N VAL A 8 -10.87 59.61 -3.91
CA VAL A 8 -10.96 58.56 -2.87
C VAL A 8 -12.25 57.78 -3.13
N ARG A 9 -12.11 56.60 -3.76
CA ARG A 9 -13.20 55.65 -3.91
C ARG A 9 -13.70 55.26 -2.51
N ARG A 10 -14.83 55.76 -2.11
CA ARG A 10 -15.56 55.30 -0.90
C ARG A 10 -15.94 53.87 -1.10
N VAL A 11 -15.18 52.93 -0.50
CA VAL A 11 -15.54 51.53 -0.44
C VAL A 11 -16.85 51.45 0.35
N ASN A 12 -17.93 51.04 -0.31
CA ASN A 12 -19.23 50.89 0.34
C ASN A 12 -19.11 49.84 1.46
N PHE A 13 -19.59 50.17 2.64
CA PHE A 13 -19.59 49.28 3.82
C PHE A 13 -20.20 47.93 3.50
N GLN A 14 -21.21 47.86 2.62
CA GLN A 14 -21.81 46.63 2.12
C GLN A 14 -20.81 45.79 1.29
N SER A 15 -19.97 46.41 0.46
CA SER A 15 -18.92 45.69 -0.30
C SER A 15 -17.84 45.10 0.59
N LEU A 16 -17.51 45.78 1.70
CA LEU A 16 -16.57 45.29 2.68
C LEU A 16 -17.10 44.02 3.38
N ILE A 17 -18.36 44.01 3.77
CA ILE A 17 -19.04 42.86 4.40
C ILE A 17 -19.05 41.66 3.45
N LEU A 18 -19.38 41.89 2.16
CA LEU A 18 -19.39 40.80 1.18
C LEU A 18 -18.00 40.19 0.95
N ILE A 19 -16.95 41.01 0.94
CA ILE A 19 -15.56 40.54 0.82
C ILE A 19 -15.15 39.70 2.05
N VAL A 20 -15.49 40.14 3.25
CA VAL A 20 -15.18 39.41 4.50
C VAL A 20 -15.93 38.07 4.53
N LEU A 21 -17.20 38.04 4.14
CA LEU A 21 -17.98 36.81 4.06
C LEU A 21 -17.43 35.84 2.99
N ALA A 22 -16.96 36.33 1.85
CA ALA A 22 -16.35 35.54 0.80
C ALA A 22 -15.01 34.92 1.29
N ILE A 23 -14.15 35.69 1.96
CA ILE A 23 -12.88 35.20 2.54
C ILE A 23 -13.17 34.18 3.63
N ALA A 24 -14.15 34.41 4.51
CA ALA A 24 -14.53 33.44 5.53
C ALA A 24 -15.08 32.16 4.92
N GLY A 25 -15.89 32.22 3.86
CA GLY A 25 -16.38 31.05 3.13
C GLY A 25 -15.26 30.24 2.47
N ILE A 26 -14.32 30.92 1.82
CA ILE A 26 -13.14 30.27 1.23
C ILE A 26 -12.27 29.61 2.33
N GLY A 27 -12.07 30.29 3.46
CA GLY A 27 -11.34 29.75 4.60
C GLY A 27 -11.99 28.48 5.16
N ILE A 28 -13.32 28.45 5.27
CA ILE A 28 -14.06 27.26 5.72
C ILE A 28 -13.93 26.10 4.71
N ILE A 29 -14.02 26.39 3.40
CA ILE A 29 -13.87 25.38 2.35
C ILE A 29 -12.45 24.77 2.39
N ILE A 30 -11.42 25.59 2.54
CA ILE A 30 -10.02 25.15 2.68
C ILE A 30 -9.86 24.32 3.94
N LEU A 31 -10.43 24.72 5.08
CA LEU A 31 -10.39 23.97 6.34
C LEU A 31 -11.12 22.61 6.25
N LEU A 32 -12.24 22.55 5.51
CA LEU A 32 -12.96 21.29 5.27
C LEU A 32 -12.16 20.35 4.36
N GLN A 33 -11.50 20.88 3.32
CA GLN A 33 -10.64 20.06 2.43
C GLN A 33 -9.34 19.58 3.11
N LEU A 34 -8.80 20.34 4.09
CA LEU A 34 -7.64 19.93 4.88
C LEU A 34 -7.97 18.82 5.88
N LYS A 35 -9.25 18.65 6.25
CA LYS A 35 -9.69 17.61 7.19
C LYS A 35 -9.67 16.20 6.59
N ASP A 36 -9.78 16.09 5.27
CA ASP A 36 -9.76 14.81 4.53
C ASP A 36 -8.40 14.52 3.90
N SER A 37 -7.35 15.26 4.25
CA SER A 37 -6.00 14.98 3.79
C SER A 37 -5.44 13.81 4.63
N PRO A 38 -5.08 12.66 4.02
CA PRO A 38 -4.48 11.52 4.72
C PRO A 38 -3.03 11.83 5.11
N PHE A 39 -2.83 12.95 5.85
CA PHE A 39 -1.51 13.40 6.24
C PHE A 39 -1.14 12.78 7.59
N ASN A 40 -0.23 11.83 7.55
CA ASN A 40 0.41 11.27 8.73
C ASN A 40 1.35 12.33 9.36
N PRO A 41 1.39 12.50 10.69
CA PRO A 41 2.31 13.42 11.38
C PRO A 41 3.79 13.21 11.03
N SER A 42 4.19 12.04 10.50
CA SER A 42 5.53 11.76 10.00
C SER A 42 5.82 12.32 8.59
N GLY A 43 4.87 13.01 7.95
CA GLY A 43 5.01 13.59 6.62
C GLY A 43 5.03 12.58 5.46
N LYS A 44 4.84 11.29 5.74
CA LYS A 44 4.71 10.24 4.71
C LYS A 44 3.22 10.02 4.41
N PRO A 45 2.80 9.88 3.14
CA PRO A 45 1.43 9.50 2.83
C PRO A 45 1.10 8.15 3.50
N LEU A 46 -0.10 8.02 4.05
CA LEU A 46 -0.58 6.73 4.54
C LEU A 46 -0.71 5.78 3.35
N LEU A 47 -0.20 4.56 3.50
CA LEU A 47 -0.34 3.51 2.50
C LEU A 47 -1.71 2.87 2.62
N GLU A 48 -2.70 3.57 2.07
CA GLU A 48 -4.10 3.18 2.05
C GLU A 48 -4.54 2.85 0.61
N LYS A 49 -5.77 2.42 0.49
CA LYS A 49 -6.39 2.13 -0.81
C LYS A 49 -6.28 3.33 -1.77
N GLY A 50 -5.89 3.05 -3.00
CA GLY A 50 -5.79 4.06 -4.07
C GLY A 50 -4.43 4.78 -4.12
N VAL A 51 -3.45 4.36 -3.34
CA VAL A 51 -2.07 4.88 -3.38
C VAL A 51 -1.19 3.94 -4.19
N LEU A 52 -0.26 4.50 -4.96
CA LEU A 52 0.76 3.70 -5.65
C LEU A 52 1.63 2.97 -4.63
N ALA A 53 1.74 1.64 -4.76
CA ALA A 53 2.57 0.82 -3.89
C ALA A 53 4.05 1.22 -4.02
N PRO A 54 4.74 1.56 -2.93
CA PRO A 54 6.16 1.89 -2.97
C PRO A 54 6.97 0.75 -3.58
N ASN A 55 7.84 1.07 -4.53
CA ASN A 55 8.71 0.07 -5.12
C ASN A 55 9.84 -0.33 -4.15
N PHE A 56 10.21 -1.58 -4.21
CA PHE A 56 11.35 -2.14 -3.49
C PHE A 56 12.08 -3.13 -4.39
N THR A 57 13.29 -3.52 -3.99
CA THR A 57 14.09 -4.54 -4.68
C THR A 57 14.84 -5.36 -3.65
N PHE A 58 14.54 -6.66 -3.58
CA PHE A 58 15.19 -7.60 -2.67
C PHE A 58 15.66 -8.84 -3.42
N PRO A 59 16.68 -9.56 -2.91
CA PRO A 59 17.08 -10.84 -3.46
C PRO A 59 16.04 -11.92 -3.13
N GLY A 60 15.79 -12.81 -4.07
CA GLY A 60 15.07 -14.05 -3.85
C GLY A 60 15.97 -15.14 -3.27
N LEU A 61 15.41 -16.33 -3.02
CA LEU A 61 16.16 -17.51 -2.55
C LEU A 61 17.18 -18.01 -3.58
N ASP A 62 16.97 -17.75 -4.86
CA ASP A 62 17.91 -18.05 -5.95
C ASP A 62 19.03 -16.99 -6.12
N GLY A 63 19.06 -15.99 -5.26
CA GLY A 63 19.99 -14.87 -5.28
C GLY A 63 19.70 -13.81 -6.33
N LYS A 64 18.73 -13.99 -7.21
CA LYS A 64 18.31 -12.97 -8.17
C LYS A 64 17.48 -11.91 -7.47
N LYS A 65 17.69 -10.65 -7.88
CA LYS A 65 16.90 -9.54 -7.37
C LYS A 65 15.57 -9.43 -8.12
N ALA A 66 14.52 -9.18 -7.39
CA ALA A 66 13.21 -8.85 -7.93
C ALA A 66 12.65 -7.59 -7.27
N SER A 67 11.94 -6.80 -8.06
CA SER A 67 11.28 -5.56 -7.64
C SER A 67 9.77 -5.70 -7.79
N LEU A 68 9.00 -4.98 -6.99
CA LEU A 68 7.53 -4.97 -7.18
C LEU A 68 7.13 -4.53 -8.60
N THR A 69 7.90 -3.61 -9.20
CA THR A 69 7.65 -3.13 -10.57
C THR A 69 7.81 -4.19 -11.66
N ASP A 70 8.52 -5.29 -11.39
CA ASP A 70 8.69 -6.38 -12.36
C ASP A 70 7.38 -7.19 -12.56
N TYR A 71 6.41 -6.97 -11.68
CA TYR A 71 5.12 -7.65 -11.67
C TYR A 71 3.97 -6.77 -12.17
N ARG A 72 4.26 -5.64 -12.85
CA ARG A 72 3.23 -4.84 -13.52
C ARG A 72 2.42 -5.69 -14.50
N GLY A 73 1.12 -5.45 -14.57
CA GLY A 73 0.18 -6.27 -15.36
C GLY A 73 -0.36 -7.49 -14.64
N LYS A 74 0.17 -7.82 -13.44
CA LYS A 74 -0.37 -8.85 -12.57
C LYS A 74 -1.04 -8.25 -11.34
N VAL A 75 -2.02 -8.95 -10.78
CA VAL A 75 -2.51 -8.72 -9.43
C VAL A 75 -1.54 -9.37 -8.45
N VAL A 76 -1.03 -8.60 -7.49
CA VAL A 76 -0.01 -9.06 -6.55
C VAL A 76 -0.56 -9.10 -5.13
N LEU A 77 -0.38 -10.22 -4.43
CA LEU A 77 -0.48 -10.31 -2.99
C LEU A 77 0.92 -10.14 -2.40
N LEU A 78 1.24 -8.92 -1.95
CA LEU A 78 2.46 -8.64 -1.19
C LEU A 78 2.20 -9.00 0.27
N ASN A 79 2.98 -9.93 0.82
CA ASN A 79 2.86 -10.37 2.22
C ASN A 79 4.19 -10.15 2.95
N ILE A 80 4.15 -9.50 4.10
CA ILE A 80 5.32 -9.24 4.96
C ILE A 80 5.25 -10.18 6.14
N TRP A 81 6.28 -11.04 6.31
CA TRP A 81 6.24 -12.16 7.23
C TRP A 81 7.62 -12.56 7.78
N ALA A 82 7.66 -13.55 8.68
CA ALA A 82 8.88 -14.19 9.16
C ALA A 82 8.61 -15.64 9.59
N THR A 83 9.66 -16.48 9.58
CA THR A 83 9.58 -17.89 9.97
C THR A 83 9.23 -18.11 11.45
N TRP A 84 9.60 -17.18 12.31
CA TRP A 84 9.33 -17.19 13.76
C TRP A 84 7.96 -16.60 14.14
N CYS A 85 7.22 -16.06 13.18
CA CYS A 85 5.92 -15.44 13.40
C CYS A 85 4.81 -16.49 13.32
N ALA A 86 4.29 -16.95 14.46
CA ALA A 86 3.27 -18.00 14.50
C ALA A 86 2.03 -17.75 13.65
N PRO A 87 1.38 -16.55 13.68
CA PRO A 87 0.23 -16.26 12.81
C PRO A 87 0.63 -16.22 11.32
N CYS A 88 1.87 -15.80 10.97
CA CYS A 88 2.36 -15.86 9.60
C CYS A 88 2.41 -17.33 9.11
N VAL A 89 3.00 -18.22 9.93
CA VAL A 89 3.09 -19.67 9.62
C VAL A 89 1.70 -20.28 9.43
N ALA A 90 0.72 -19.86 10.23
CA ALA A 90 -0.64 -20.39 10.18
C ALA A 90 -1.37 -20.07 8.85
N GLU A 91 -1.08 -18.94 8.19
CA GLU A 91 -1.72 -18.59 6.91
C GLU A 91 -1.04 -19.18 5.67
N MET A 92 0.25 -19.62 5.76
CA MET A 92 1.04 -20.13 4.63
C MET A 92 0.36 -21.24 3.83
N PRO A 93 -0.29 -22.26 4.44
CA PRO A 93 -0.97 -23.29 3.65
C PRO A 93 -2.12 -22.75 2.79
N SER A 94 -2.81 -21.71 3.26
CA SER A 94 -3.90 -21.08 2.49
C SER A 94 -3.36 -20.17 1.39
N MET A 95 -2.23 -19.50 1.63
CA MET A 95 -1.51 -18.75 0.60
C MET A 95 -1.03 -19.67 -0.52
N GLU A 96 -0.45 -20.80 -0.19
CA GLU A 96 0.01 -21.78 -1.19
C GLU A 96 -1.16 -22.28 -2.06
N LYS A 97 -2.29 -22.61 -1.45
CA LYS A 97 -3.50 -23.00 -2.21
C LYS A 97 -3.96 -21.90 -3.16
N LEU A 98 -4.04 -20.65 -2.68
CA LEU A 98 -4.38 -19.50 -3.53
C LEU A 98 -3.40 -19.36 -4.69
N TYR A 99 -2.10 -19.49 -4.42
CA TYR A 99 -1.04 -19.38 -5.42
C TYR A 99 -1.18 -20.45 -6.50
N GLN A 100 -1.32 -21.72 -6.11
CA GLN A 100 -1.47 -22.82 -7.06
C GLN A 100 -2.74 -22.68 -7.93
N GLU A 101 -3.80 -22.10 -7.39
CA GLU A 101 -5.06 -21.87 -8.10
C GLU A 101 -4.97 -20.75 -9.15
N LEU A 102 -4.16 -19.67 -8.89
CA LEU A 102 -4.22 -18.44 -9.68
C LEU A 102 -2.92 -18.04 -10.40
N LYS A 103 -1.79 -18.67 -10.11
CA LYS A 103 -0.45 -18.29 -10.62
C LYS A 103 -0.38 -18.18 -12.16
N ASP A 104 -1.18 -18.97 -12.88
CA ASP A 104 -1.20 -19.00 -14.34
C ASP A 104 -2.27 -18.05 -14.93
N GLU A 105 -3.06 -17.37 -14.08
CA GLU A 105 -4.15 -16.48 -14.49
C GLU A 105 -3.77 -14.98 -14.48
N GLY A 106 -2.52 -14.61 -14.18
CA GLY A 106 -2.09 -13.20 -14.04
C GLY A 106 -2.07 -12.72 -12.59
N PHE A 107 -1.84 -13.64 -11.66
CA PHE A 107 -1.67 -13.43 -10.23
C PHE A 107 -0.24 -13.73 -9.80
N GLU A 108 0.22 -13.07 -8.73
CA GLU A 108 1.49 -13.38 -8.09
C GLU A 108 1.43 -13.18 -6.58
N ILE A 109 2.19 -13.97 -5.83
CA ILE A 109 2.49 -13.72 -4.42
C ILE A 109 3.94 -13.27 -4.31
N LEU A 110 4.17 -12.12 -3.68
CA LEU A 110 5.48 -11.66 -3.26
C LEU A 110 5.55 -11.72 -1.74
N ALA A 111 6.07 -12.81 -1.20
CA ALA A 111 6.25 -12.97 0.24
C ALA A 111 7.62 -12.40 0.64
N VAL A 112 7.64 -11.23 1.30
CA VAL A 112 8.88 -10.60 1.77
C VAL A 112 9.14 -11.03 3.20
N SER A 113 10.16 -11.88 3.38
CA SER A 113 10.62 -12.29 4.71
C SER A 113 11.50 -11.23 5.35
N VAL A 114 11.25 -10.97 6.62
CA VAL A 114 12.07 -10.09 7.47
C VAL A 114 12.93 -10.88 8.47
N ASP A 115 13.23 -12.15 8.15
CA ASP A 115 14.18 -12.95 8.92
C ASP A 115 15.61 -12.40 8.74
N GLU A 116 16.26 -12.04 9.84
CA GLU A 116 17.64 -11.50 9.83
C GLU A 116 18.65 -12.49 9.24
N SER A 117 18.43 -13.80 9.45
CA SER A 117 19.24 -14.86 8.87
C SER A 117 18.97 -15.12 7.38
N GLY A 118 17.98 -14.45 6.79
CA GLY A 118 17.67 -14.52 5.36
C GLY A 118 17.44 -15.95 4.86
N ALA A 119 18.17 -16.36 3.81
CA ALA A 119 18.00 -17.67 3.18
C ALA A 119 18.25 -18.85 4.13
N GLU A 120 19.11 -18.69 5.13
CA GLU A 120 19.43 -19.76 6.10
C GLU A 120 18.18 -20.18 6.91
N ALA A 121 17.34 -19.22 7.29
CA ALA A 121 16.08 -19.51 7.97
C ALA A 121 14.96 -19.87 6.98
N VAL A 122 14.88 -19.15 5.86
CA VAL A 122 13.72 -19.20 4.95
C VAL A 122 13.74 -20.42 4.04
N SER A 123 14.91 -20.83 3.48
CA SER A 123 14.96 -21.98 2.56
C SER A 123 14.44 -23.28 3.20
N PRO A 124 14.93 -23.72 4.37
CA PRO A 124 14.42 -24.95 4.97
C PRO A 124 12.96 -24.84 5.42
N PHE A 125 12.50 -23.62 5.73
CA PHE A 125 11.10 -23.39 6.04
C PHE A 125 10.20 -23.61 4.81
N MET A 126 10.56 -23.03 3.65
CA MET A 126 9.79 -23.18 2.40
C MET A 126 9.72 -24.65 1.97
N GLU A 127 10.83 -25.37 2.05
CA GLU A 127 10.89 -26.81 1.75
C GLU A 127 10.02 -27.64 2.68
N LYS A 128 10.17 -27.42 4.00
CA LYS A 128 9.40 -28.14 5.02
C LYS A 128 7.88 -27.97 4.83
N HIS A 129 7.45 -26.77 4.50
CA HIS A 129 6.03 -26.44 4.33
C HIS A 129 5.53 -26.60 2.90
N LYS A 130 6.41 -27.02 1.96
CA LYS A 130 6.11 -27.23 0.54
C LYS A 130 5.48 -26.01 -0.12
N LEU A 131 6.06 -24.84 0.13
CA LEU A 131 5.59 -23.57 -0.41
C LEU A 131 6.29 -23.26 -1.72
N GLY A 132 5.50 -22.98 -2.78
CA GLY A 132 5.99 -22.78 -4.14
C GLY A 132 5.97 -21.33 -4.62
N PHE A 133 5.36 -20.41 -3.87
CA PHE A 133 5.29 -18.99 -4.26
C PHE A 133 6.66 -18.31 -4.04
N PRO A 134 6.93 -17.21 -4.80
CA PRO A 134 8.17 -16.43 -4.67
C PRO A 134 8.35 -15.81 -3.29
N VAL A 135 9.58 -15.93 -2.77
CA VAL A 135 10.00 -15.29 -1.52
C VAL A 135 11.17 -14.37 -1.78
N LEU A 136 11.09 -13.16 -1.23
CA LEU A 136 12.14 -12.16 -1.22
C LEU A 136 12.67 -11.97 0.21
N LEU A 137 13.95 -11.66 0.33
CA LEU A 137 14.66 -11.60 1.60
C LEU A 137 15.03 -10.17 1.95
N ASP A 138 14.39 -9.62 2.98
CA ASP A 138 14.72 -8.32 3.55
C ASP A 138 15.30 -8.49 4.95
N THR A 139 16.57 -8.86 5.02
CA THR A 139 17.28 -9.13 6.28
C THR A 139 17.46 -7.91 7.18
N LYS A 140 17.19 -6.71 6.66
CA LYS A 140 17.28 -5.45 7.44
C LYS A 140 15.93 -4.97 7.94
N GLY A 141 14.83 -5.52 7.40
CA GLY A 141 13.48 -5.10 7.72
C GLY A 141 13.09 -3.73 7.14
N ASP A 142 13.74 -3.32 6.04
CA ASP A 142 13.49 -2.03 5.37
C ASP A 142 12.05 -1.93 4.86
N ILE A 143 11.47 -3.06 4.42
CA ILE A 143 10.09 -3.15 3.95
C ILE A 143 9.08 -2.68 5.00
N LYS A 144 9.34 -2.93 6.29
CA LYS A 144 8.45 -2.54 7.38
C LYS A 144 8.30 -1.02 7.46
N SER A 145 9.42 -0.32 7.34
CA SER A 145 9.41 1.16 7.34
C SER A 145 8.82 1.71 6.05
N LEU A 146 9.10 1.08 4.91
CA LEU A 146 8.62 1.49 3.60
C LEU A 146 7.10 1.36 3.50
N TYR A 147 6.55 0.23 3.98
CA TYR A 147 5.11 -0.09 3.95
C TYR A 147 4.38 0.30 5.24
N GLN A 148 5.04 1.02 6.16
CA GLN A 148 4.46 1.48 7.42
C GLN A 148 3.78 0.33 8.18
N THR A 149 4.46 -0.84 8.21
CA THR A 149 3.96 -2.05 8.81
C THR A 149 3.94 -1.91 10.33
N THR A 150 2.80 -2.17 10.95
CA THR A 150 2.59 -2.08 12.40
C THR A 150 2.84 -3.40 13.12
N GLY A 151 2.82 -4.50 12.37
CA GLY A 151 3.05 -5.86 12.86
C GLY A 151 3.08 -6.84 11.69
N ILE A 152 3.39 -8.11 11.95
CA ILE A 152 3.36 -9.17 10.94
C ILE A 152 2.45 -10.33 11.41
N PRO A 153 1.73 -11.01 10.47
CA PRO A 153 1.74 -10.76 9.03
C PRO A 153 0.95 -9.51 8.68
N GLU A 154 1.39 -8.82 7.65
CA GLU A 154 0.67 -7.73 7.03
C GLU A 154 0.71 -7.88 5.51
N SER A 155 -0.45 -7.78 4.86
CA SER A 155 -0.57 -8.02 3.43
C SER A 155 -1.14 -6.82 2.70
N PHE A 156 -0.69 -6.62 1.46
CA PHE A 156 -1.19 -5.59 0.57
C PHE A 156 -1.64 -6.24 -0.73
N ILE A 157 -2.87 -5.95 -1.16
CA ILE A 157 -3.36 -6.35 -2.47
C ILE A 157 -3.05 -5.22 -3.43
N VAL A 158 -2.25 -5.50 -4.44
CA VAL A 158 -1.79 -4.54 -5.44
C VAL A 158 -2.36 -4.93 -6.80
N ASP A 159 -2.95 -3.97 -7.51
CA ASP A 159 -3.51 -4.20 -8.83
C ASP A 159 -2.45 -4.21 -9.95
N LYS A 160 -2.89 -4.40 -11.19
CA LYS A 160 -2.05 -4.47 -12.39
C LYS A 160 -1.25 -3.18 -12.64
N ASP A 161 -1.79 -2.03 -12.21
CA ASP A 161 -1.15 -0.72 -12.33
C ASP A 161 -0.24 -0.41 -11.15
N GLY A 162 -0.24 -1.30 -10.14
CA GLY A 162 0.55 -1.18 -8.93
C GLY A 162 -0.07 -0.32 -7.84
N MET A 163 -1.37 -0.10 -7.90
CA MET A 163 -2.10 0.63 -6.87
C MET A 163 -2.48 -0.32 -5.73
N ILE A 164 -2.36 0.13 -4.49
CA ILE A 164 -2.85 -0.61 -3.33
C ILE A 164 -4.37 -0.59 -3.35
N LEU A 165 -4.98 -1.77 -3.40
CA LEU A 165 -6.44 -1.94 -3.31
C LEU A 165 -6.90 -2.18 -1.88
N GLU A 166 -6.11 -2.91 -1.10
CA GLU A 166 -6.45 -3.27 0.29
C GLU A 166 -5.17 -3.50 1.09
N LYS A 167 -5.19 -3.09 2.37
CA LYS A 167 -4.21 -3.42 3.39
C LYS A 167 -4.87 -4.32 4.43
N ILE A 168 -4.29 -5.47 4.69
CA ILE A 168 -4.80 -6.49 5.60
C ILE A 168 -3.80 -6.70 6.73
N ILE A 169 -4.24 -6.48 7.97
CA ILE A 169 -3.43 -6.67 9.17
C ILE A 169 -3.81 -8.01 9.83
N GLY A 170 -2.80 -8.82 10.11
CA GLY A 170 -2.97 -10.14 10.72
C GLY A 170 -3.27 -11.26 9.72
N GLN A 171 -3.29 -12.48 10.24
CA GLN A 171 -3.47 -13.69 9.43
C GLN A 171 -4.87 -13.77 8.79
N ARG A 172 -4.93 -14.42 7.62
CA ARG A 172 -6.19 -14.64 6.88
C ARG A 172 -6.22 -16.04 6.25
N ASP A 173 -7.42 -16.58 6.05
CA ASP A 173 -7.61 -17.74 5.17
C ASP A 173 -7.75 -17.27 3.71
N TRP A 174 -6.63 -17.35 3.00
CA TRP A 174 -6.53 -16.96 1.59
C TRP A 174 -7.16 -17.96 0.62
N ALA A 175 -7.40 -19.21 1.07
CA ALA A 175 -8.04 -20.25 0.28
C ALA A 175 -9.57 -20.25 0.42
N ALA A 176 -10.15 -19.37 1.23
CA ALA A 176 -11.59 -19.22 1.29
C ALA A 176 -12.18 -18.90 -0.09
N SER A 177 -13.30 -19.52 -0.44
CA SER A 177 -13.91 -19.35 -1.78
C SER A 177 -14.23 -17.89 -2.12
N GLY A 178 -14.49 -17.06 -1.11
CA GLY A 178 -14.65 -15.60 -1.27
C GLY A 178 -13.37 -14.89 -1.67
N ALA A 179 -12.23 -15.28 -1.09
CA ALA A 179 -10.93 -14.71 -1.42
C ALA A 179 -10.51 -15.09 -2.85
N ILE A 180 -10.62 -16.36 -3.22
CA ILE A 180 -10.29 -16.81 -4.59
C ILE A 180 -11.15 -16.08 -5.63
N ARG A 181 -12.46 -15.96 -5.40
CA ARG A 181 -13.35 -15.21 -6.32
C ARG A 181 -12.96 -13.73 -6.39
N PHE A 182 -12.60 -13.11 -5.28
CA PHE A 182 -12.17 -11.72 -5.25
C PHE A 182 -10.93 -11.50 -6.13
N PHE A 183 -9.89 -12.31 -5.95
CA PHE A 183 -8.68 -12.20 -6.78
C PHE A 183 -8.97 -12.50 -8.25
N ARG A 184 -9.77 -13.52 -8.57
CA ARG A 184 -10.13 -13.83 -9.97
C ARG A 184 -10.89 -12.68 -10.63
N ASN A 185 -11.79 -12.00 -9.91
CA ASN A 185 -12.47 -10.81 -10.43
C ASN A 185 -11.48 -9.66 -10.67
N LEU A 186 -10.49 -9.44 -9.78
CA LEU A 186 -9.44 -8.43 -10.00
C LEU A 186 -8.57 -8.75 -11.23
N ILE A 187 -8.23 -10.01 -11.42
CA ILE A 187 -7.46 -10.46 -12.59
C ILE A 187 -8.23 -10.22 -13.89
N GLN A 188 -9.55 -10.40 -13.89
CA GLN A 188 -10.42 -10.24 -15.06
C GLN A 188 -10.84 -8.78 -15.31
N SER A 189 -10.78 -7.91 -14.30
CA SER A 189 -11.04 -6.49 -14.50
C SER A 189 -9.89 -5.83 -15.28
N ASN A 190 -10.28 -5.04 -16.29
CA ASN A 190 -9.33 -4.25 -17.09
C ASN A 190 -8.79 -3.09 -16.30
#